data_24a0ca66e7afbe0bc2d7f39a01969660
#
_entry.id   24a0ca66e7afbe0bc2d7f39a01969660
#
_cell.length_a   1.000
_cell.length_b   1.000
_cell.length_c   1.000
_cell.angle_alpha   90.00
_cell.angle_beta   90.00
_cell.angle_gamma   90.00
#
_symmetry.space_group_name_H-M   'P 1'
#
loop_
_entity.id
_entity.type
_entity.pdbx_description
1 polymer ?
#
loop_
_entity_poly.entity_id
_entity_poly.type
_entity_poly.pdbx_seq_one_letter_code
_entity_poly.pdbx_strand_id
1 'polypeptide(L)'
;MEKLESLIKTYYDFPKKGIAFKDLLGIIQDSEVFRELILRMSSNQVIKNSEAIISIEARGFIFGSAISLQSCKPMIVARKPGKLPGEIVKQQYNLEYGANSLSIQKNSLNKFSSYVIIDDLLATGGTVECVADLVSKNGKKVKGLLTVIELKKLNGRSKFDFPVESIIKL
;
A
#
# COMPACT_ATOMS: atom_id res chain seq x y z
N MET A 1 4.50 -8.00 19.02
CA MET A 1 4.96 -8.57 17.72
C MET A 1 4.42 -9.99 17.55
N GLU A 2 4.69 -10.92 18.47
CA GLU A 2 4.22 -12.32 18.38
C GLU A 2 2.70 -12.45 18.16
N LYS A 3 1.90 -11.70 18.92
CA LYS A 3 0.43 -11.70 18.75
C LYS A 3 0.00 -11.22 17.35
N LEU A 4 0.67 -10.22 16.79
CA LEU A 4 0.38 -9.71 15.45
C LEU A 4 0.70 -10.77 14.38
N GLU A 5 1.85 -11.43 14.49
CA GLU A 5 2.26 -12.48 13.56
C GLU A 5 1.35 -13.71 13.61
N SER A 6 0.87 -14.09 14.80
CA SER A 6 -0.03 -15.25 14.99
C SER A 6 -1.41 -15.06 14.31
N LEU A 7 -1.81 -13.83 14.06
CA LEU A 7 -3.08 -13.50 13.39
C LEU A 7 -2.97 -13.54 11.84
N ILE A 8 -1.75 -13.69 11.31
CA ILE A 8 -1.53 -13.81 9.86
C ILE A 8 -1.67 -15.28 9.47
N LYS A 9 -2.71 -15.60 8.72
CA LYS A 9 -2.93 -16.95 8.21
C LYS A 9 -2.31 -17.12 6.83
N THR A 10 -1.80 -18.33 6.53
CA THR A 10 -1.29 -18.66 5.21
C THR A 10 -2.22 -19.68 4.56
N TYR A 11 -2.73 -19.34 3.37
CA TYR A 11 -3.50 -20.25 2.53
C TYR A 11 -2.65 -20.61 1.32
N TYR A 12 -2.35 -21.90 1.17
CA TYR A 12 -1.59 -22.39 0.04
C TYR A 12 -2.50 -22.58 -1.17
N ASP A 13 -1.94 -22.43 -2.36
CA ASP A 13 -2.63 -22.60 -3.64
C ASP A 13 -3.85 -21.68 -3.83
N PHE A 14 -3.82 -20.48 -3.24
CA PHE A 14 -4.88 -19.47 -3.40
C PHE A 14 -4.31 -18.13 -3.90
N PRO A 15 -4.97 -17.43 -4.86
CA PRO A 15 -6.14 -17.86 -5.67
C PRO A 15 -5.75 -18.83 -6.78
N LYS A 16 -4.47 -19.17 -6.94
CA LYS A 16 -3.93 -20.09 -7.94
C LYS A 16 -2.89 -21.00 -7.31
N LYS A 17 -2.70 -22.18 -7.89
CA LYS A 17 -1.69 -23.16 -7.50
C LYS A 17 -0.29 -22.51 -7.46
N GLY A 18 0.46 -22.79 -6.41
CA GLY A 18 1.82 -22.26 -6.16
C GLY A 18 1.86 -20.93 -5.40
N ILE A 19 0.72 -20.29 -5.13
CA ILE A 19 0.67 -19.04 -4.36
C ILE A 19 0.41 -19.35 -2.89
N ALA A 20 1.30 -18.87 -2.01
CA ALA A 20 1.09 -18.86 -0.56
C ALA A 20 0.51 -17.50 -0.14
N PHE A 21 -0.82 -17.41 -0.14
CA PHE A 21 -1.54 -16.18 0.18
C PHE A 21 -1.47 -15.86 1.66
N LYS A 22 -1.10 -14.64 2.00
CA LYS A 22 -1.09 -14.13 3.37
C LYS A 22 -2.38 -13.37 3.65
N ASP A 23 -3.18 -13.91 4.55
CA ASP A 23 -4.41 -13.28 5.00
C ASP A 23 -4.15 -12.48 6.29
N LEU A 24 -4.45 -11.18 6.20
CA LEU A 24 -4.29 -10.23 7.30
C LEU A 24 -5.63 -9.88 7.98
N LEU A 25 -6.74 -10.47 7.52
CA LEU A 25 -8.06 -10.12 8.04
C LEU A 25 -8.21 -10.47 9.52
N GLY A 26 -7.48 -11.45 10.02
CA GLY A 26 -7.41 -11.76 11.45
C GLY A 26 -6.95 -10.57 12.30
N ILE A 27 -6.09 -9.71 11.76
CA ILE A 27 -5.57 -8.53 12.48
C ILE A 27 -6.68 -7.51 12.73
N ILE A 28 -7.54 -7.27 11.75
CA ILE A 28 -8.65 -6.29 11.89
C ILE A 28 -9.81 -6.83 12.73
N GLN A 29 -9.85 -8.13 12.99
CA GLN A 29 -10.84 -8.76 13.88
C GLN A 29 -10.45 -8.64 15.37
N ASP A 30 -9.19 -8.37 15.68
CA ASP A 30 -8.69 -8.07 17.03
C ASP A 30 -8.49 -6.56 17.15
N SER A 31 -9.42 -5.88 17.80
CA SER A 31 -9.43 -4.41 17.87
C SER A 31 -8.21 -3.82 18.60
N GLU A 32 -7.65 -4.53 19.58
CA GLU A 32 -6.47 -4.09 20.32
C GLU A 32 -5.21 -4.20 19.46
N VAL A 33 -5.03 -5.35 18.79
CA VAL A 33 -3.89 -5.56 17.88
C VAL A 33 -3.96 -4.62 16.70
N PHE A 34 -5.16 -4.42 16.12
CA PHE A 34 -5.33 -3.48 15.02
C PHE A 34 -5.00 -2.04 15.44
N ARG A 35 -5.48 -1.61 16.61
CA ARG A 35 -5.18 -0.27 17.15
C ARG A 35 -3.66 -0.09 17.36
N GLU A 36 -3.00 -1.05 17.98
CA GLU A 36 -1.55 -1.00 18.20
C GLU A 36 -0.77 -0.92 16.88
N LEU A 37 -1.16 -1.74 15.90
CA LEU A 37 -0.59 -1.71 14.55
C LEU A 37 -0.73 -0.32 13.91
N ILE A 38 -1.93 0.27 13.94
CA ILE A 38 -2.18 1.58 13.35
C ILE A 38 -1.38 2.69 14.05
N LEU A 39 -1.31 2.67 15.38
CA LEU A 39 -0.47 3.62 16.13
C LEU A 39 1.00 3.53 15.70
N ARG A 40 1.53 2.33 15.58
CA ARG A 40 2.92 2.09 15.14
C ARG A 40 3.14 2.56 13.71
N MET A 41 2.24 2.23 12.78
CA MET A 41 2.34 2.66 11.38
C MET A 41 2.23 4.19 11.26
N SER A 42 1.30 4.82 11.96
CA SER A 42 1.08 6.27 11.91
C SER A 42 2.26 7.08 12.47
N SER A 43 3.03 6.52 13.40
CA SER A 43 4.22 7.16 13.97
C SER A 43 5.47 7.04 13.09
N ASN A 44 5.41 6.27 12.00
CA ASN A 44 6.56 6.02 11.12
C ASN A 44 7.04 7.31 10.43
N GLN A 45 8.36 7.38 10.20
CA GLN A 45 8.99 8.57 9.62
C GLN A 45 8.52 8.85 8.18
N VAL A 46 8.21 7.82 7.38
CA VAL A 46 7.70 8.03 6.01
C VAL A 46 6.34 8.71 5.99
N ILE A 47 5.49 8.45 7.00
CA ILE A 47 4.23 9.17 7.20
C ILE A 47 4.49 10.65 7.51
N LYS A 48 5.39 10.93 8.47
CA LYS A 48 5.72 12.30 8.89
C LYS A 48 6.29 13.14 7.76
N ASN A 49 7.10 12.54 6.89
CA ASN A 49 7.80 13.20 5.78
C ASN A 49 6.93 13.45 4.54
N SER A 50 5.69 12.97 4.51
CA SER A 50 4.75 13.14 3.41
C SER A 50 3.65 14.15 3.73
N GLU A 51 3.09 14.80 2.71
CA GLU A 51 1.93 15.68 2.88
C GLU A 51 0.62 14.89 2.91
N ALA A 52 0.53 13.81 2.13
CA ALA A 52 -0.67 12.99 2.03
C ALA A 52 -0.33 11.51 1.83
N ILE A 53 -1.35 10.67 1.98
CA ILE A 53 -1.30 9.22 1.81
C ILE A 53 -1.92 8.87 0.45
N ILE A 54 -1.29 7.94 -0.29
CA ILE A 54 -1.92 7.19 -1.38
C ILE A 54 -2.14 5.76 -0.89
N SER A 55 -3.39 5.32 -0.81
CA SER A 55 -3.73 3.96 -0.43
C SER A 55 -4.16 3.13 -1.63
N ILE A 56 -3.67 1.89 -1.73
CA ILE A 56 -3.90 1.00 -2.89
C ILE A 56 -5.11 0.10 -2.65
N GLU A 57 -5.96 -0.04 -3.69
CA GLU A 57 -7.12 -0.95 -3.70
C GLU A 57 -6.67 -2.41 -3.61
N ALA A 58 -7.29 -3.27 -2.82
CA ALA A 58 -8.44 -3.02 -1.98
C ALA A 58 -8.07 -3.06 -0.49
N ARG A 59 -7.20 -4.01 -0.06
CA ARG A 59 -6.86 -4.21 1.36
C ARG A 59 -6.02 -3.08 1.94
N GLY A 60 -5.22 -2.40 1.12
CA GLY A 60 -4.51 -1.20 1.50
C GLY A 60 -5.43 -0.11 2.07
N PHE A 61 -6.68 -0.02 1.59
CA PHE A 61 -7.67 0.96 2.07
C PHE A 61 -7.99 0.82 3.56
N ILE A 62 -8.00 -0.41 4.07
CA ILE A 62 -8.29 -0.67 5.49
C ILE A 62 -7.24 0.02 6.37
N PHE A 63 -5.97 -0.20 6.04
CA PHE A 63 -4.86 0.37 6.79
C PHE A 63 -4.68 1.86 6.49
N GLY A 64 -4.76 2.25 5.21
CA GLY A 64 -4.61 3.64 4.78
C GLY A 64 -5.62 4.58 5.40
N SER A 65 -6.90 4.19 5.49
CA SER A 65 -7.94 5.01 6.13
C SER A 65 -7.73 5.15 7.64
N ALA A 66 -7.38 4.07 8.32
CA ALA A 66 -7.09 4.11 9.76
C ALA A 66 -5.83 4.95 10.07
N ILE A 67 -4.77 4.82 9.25
CA ILE A 67 -3.56 5.64 9.37
C ILE A 67 -3.86 7.11 9.09
N SER A 68 -4.66 7.42 8.06
CA SER A 68 -5.07 8.78 7.71
C SER A 68 -5.77 9.46 8.88
N LEU A 69 -6.74 8.77 9.48
CA LEU A 69 -7.46 9.26 10.65
C LEU A 69 -6.51 9.48 11.84
N GLN A 70 -5.67 8.49 12.16
CA GLN A 70 -4.76 8.51 13.31
C GLN A 70 -3.66 9.57 13.17
N SER A 71 -3.13 9.78 11.95
CA SER A 71 -2.05 10.75 11.68
C SER A 71 -2.54 12.13 11.28
N CYS A 72 -3.87 12.34 11.16
CA CYS A 72 -4.48 13.57 10.64
C CYS A 72 -3.95 13.96 9.24
N LYS A 73 -3.58 12.97 8.40
CA LYS A 73 -3.10 13.22 7.04
C LYS A 73 -4.18 12.91 6.01
N PRO A 74 -4.34 13.77 4.98
CA PRO A 74 -5.23 13.50 3.87
C PRO A 74 -4.89 12.18 3.18
N MET A 75 -5.90 11.45 2.72
CA MET A 75 -5.74 10.24 1.94
C MET A 75 -6.39 10.36 0.58
N ILE A 76 -5.69 9.92 -0.45
CA ILE A 76 -6.23 9.68 -1.79
C ILE A 76 -6.10 8.20 -2.13
N VAL A 77 -6.84 7.76 -3.13
CA VAL A 77 -6.95 6.33 -3.46
C VAL A 77 -6.40 6.03 -4.84
N ALA A 78 -5.62 4.94 -4.94
CA ALA A 78 -5.24 4.33 -6.20
C ALA A 78 -6.14 3.11 -6.45
N ARG A 79 -6.88 3.13 -7.57
CA ARG A 79 -7.89 2.11 -7.88
C ARG A 79 -7.74 1.53 -9.29
N LYS A 80 -8.29 0.35 -9.49
CA LYS A 80 -8.44 -0.27 -10.81
C LYS A 80 -9.29 0.61 -11.73
N PRO A 81 -9.09 0.57 -13.05
CA PRO A 81 -9.88 1.35 -14.01
C PRO A 81 -11.39 1.16 -13.85
N GLY A 82 -12.15 2.24 -14.13
CA GLY A 82 -13.60 2.23 -14.02
C GLY A 82 -14.16 2.34 -12.59
N LYS A 83 -13.27 2.51 -11.58
CA LYS A 83 -13.67 2.62 -10.17
C LYS A 83 -13.64 4.05 -9.63
N LEU A 84 -13.19 5.01 -10.42
CA LEU A 84 -13.11 6.43 -10.04
C LEU A 84 -13.87 7.30 -11.03
N PRO A 85 -14.69 8.24 -10.54
CA PRO A 85 -15.37 9.24 -11.39
C PRO A 85 -14.44 10.41 -11.72
N GLY A 86 -14.83 11.20 -12.72
CA GLY A 86 -14.15 12.43 -13.11
C GLY A 86 -12.86 12.21 -13.90
N GLU A 87 -12.02 13.23 -13.94
CA GLU A 87 -10.73 13.17 -14.64
C GLU A 87 -9.72 12.35 -13.82
N ILE A 88 -9.17 11.33 -14.46
CA ILE A 88 -8.20 10.42 -13.85
C ILE A 88 -6.87 10.45 -14.60
N VAL A 89 -5.79 10.24 -13.86
CA VAL A 89 -4.49 9.81 -14.38
C VAL A 89 -4.37 8.30 -14.19
N LYS A 90 -3.82 7.60 -15.18
CA LYS A 90 -3.70 6.14 -15.15
C LYS A 90 -2.31 5.70 -15.60
N GLN A 91 -1.86 4.59 -15.03
CA GLN A 91 -0.61 3.93 -15.39
C GLN A 91 -0.88 2.43 -15.53
N GLN A 92 -0.30 1.83 -16.56
CA GLN A 92 -0.30 0.37 -16.73
C GLN A 92 0.97 -0.22 -16.15
N TYR A 93 0.87 -1.45 -15.68
CA TYR A 93 2.01 -2.27 -15.29
C TYR A 93 1.80 -3.70 -15.75
N ASN A 94 2.89 -4.34 -16.13
CA ASN A 94 2.88 -5.72 -16.59
C ASN A 94 2.95 -6.67 -15.40
N LEU A 95 2.11 -7.69 -15.43
CA LEU A 95 2.22 -8.88 -14.59
C LEU A 95 2.74 -10.02 -15.47
N GLU A 96 3.26 -11.08 -14.85
CA GLU A 96 3.66 -12.30 -15.57
C GLU A 96 2.52 -12.87 -16.45
N TYR A 97 1.25 -12.58 -16.11
CA TYR A 97 0.05 -13.08 -16.77
C TYR A 97 -0.95 -11.97 -17.11
N GLY A 98 -0.50 -10.90 -17.77
CA GLY A 98 -1.37 -9.81 -18.24
C GLY A 98 -0.96 -8.41 -17.79
N ALA A 99 -1.64 -7.41 -18.31
CA ALA A 99 -1.46 -6.02 -17.92
C ALA A 99 -2.55 -5.62 -16.93
N ASN A 100 -2.15 -5.07 -15.80
CA ASN A 100 -3.03 -4.36 -14.89
C ASN A 100 -2.76 -2.88 -14.95
N SER A 101 -3.72 -2.07 -14.53
CA SER A 101 -3.55 -0.63 -14.44
C SER A 101 -4.17 -0.09 -13.16
N LEU A 102 -3.61 1.00 -12.69
CA LEU A 102 -4.17 1.78 -11.59
C LEU A 102 -4.43 3.21 -12.04
N SER A 103 -5.39 3.82 -11.41
CA SER A 103 -5.79 5.20 -11.66
C SER A 103 -5.96 5.96 -10.35
N ILE A 104 -5.69 7.28 -10.42
CA ILE A 104 -5.91 8.24 -9.35
C ILE A 104 -6.68 9.42 -9.93
N GLN A 105 -7.60 10.01 -9.16
CA GLN A 105 -8.26 11.24 -9.59
C GLN A 105 -7.25 12.38 -9.70
N LYS A 106 -7.17 13.01 -10.85
CA LYS A 106 -6.20 14.09 -11.16
C LYS A 106 -6.30 15.26 -10.18
N ASN A 107 -7.51 15.70 -9.89
CA ASN A 107 -7.74 16.79 -8.95
C ASN A 107 -7.28 16.45 -7.53
N SER A 108 -7.42 15.19 -7.10
CA SER A 108 -6.95 14.75 -5.79
C SER A 108 -5.42 14.68 -5.74
N LEU A 109 -4.80 14.18 -6.81
CA LEU A 109 -3.34 14.11 -6.93
C LEU A 109 -2.68 15.50 -6.97
N ASN A 110 -3.36 16.48 -7.54
CA ASN A 110 -2.80 17.83 -7.69
C ASN A 110 -2.78 18.65 -6.40
N LYS A 111 -3.51 18.23 -5.35
CA LYS A 111 -3.62 18.98 -4.10
C LYS A 111 -2.33 18.98 -3.26
N PHE A 112 -1.47 18.00 -3.45
CA PHE A 112 -0.27 17.83 -2.63
C PHE A 112 0.96 17.61 -3.53
N SER A 113 2.14 17.84 -2.98
CA SER A 113 3.42 17.69 -3.68
C SER A 113 4.13 16.40 -3.34
N SER A 114 3.83 15.80 -2.19
CA SER A 114 4.51 14.60 -1.70
C SER A 114 3.58 13.60 -1.03
N TYR A 115 3.85 12.32 -1.27
CA TYR A 115 3.01 11.20 -0.86
C TYR A 115 3.80 10.08 -0.21
N VAL A 116 3.18 9.41 0.75
CA VAL A 116 3.55 8.06 1.17
C VAL A 116 2.55 7.07 0.57
N ILE A 117 3.03 5.95 0.06
CA ILE A 117 2.19 4.87 -0.44
C ILE A 117 1.91 3.90 0.71
N ILE A 118 0.64 3.50 0.87
CA ILE A 118 0.20 2.50 1.85
C ILE A 118 -0.41 1.32 1.13
N ASP A 119 0.07 0.14 1.47
CA ASP A 119 -0.56 -1.13 1.08
C ASP A 119 -0.51 -2.11 2.27
N ASP A 120 -1.23 -3.20 2.18
CA ASP A 120 -1.21 -4.24 3.21
C ASP A 120 0.04 -5.13 3.11
N LEU A 121 0.51 -5.41 1.90
CA LEU A 121 1.59 -6.35 1.64
C LEU A 121 2.48 -5.91 0.47
N LEU A 122 3.80 -5.99 0.67
CA LEU A 122 4.78 -5.87 -0.41
C LEU A 122 5.22 -7.27 -0.85
N ALA A 123 4.85 -7.64 -2.09
CA ALA A 123 5.30 -8.85 -2.78
C ALA A 123 6.43 -8.51 -3.78
N THR A 124 6.15 -8.60 -5.06
CA THR A 124 7.09 -8.27 -6.15
C THR A 124 7.25 -6.76 -6.39
N GLY A 125 6.42 -5.94 -5.78
CA GLY A 125 6.46 -4.49 -5.89
C GLY A 125 5.79 -3.89 -7.14
N GLY A 126 5.29 -4.67 -8.09
CA GLY A 126 4.75 -4.14 -9.35
C GLY A 126 3.58 -3.18 -9.18
N THR A 127 2.68 -3.44 -8.24
CA THR A 127 1.55 -2.55 -7.94
C THR A 127 2.02 -1.19 -7.38
N VAL A 128 2.98 -1.22 -6.46
CA VAL A 128 3.57 -0.02 -5.86
C VAL A 128 4.36 0.77 -6.89
N GLU A 129 5.15 0.09 -7.73
CA GLU A 129 5.90 0.68 -8.85
C GLU A 129 4.96 1.46 -9.80
N CYS A 130 3.83 0.86 -10.16
CA CYS A 130 2.79 1.50 -10.96
C CYS A 130 2.29 2.82 -10.35
N VAL A 131 2.04 2.84 -9.04
CA VAL A 131 1.60 4.05 -8.33
C VAL A 131 2.73 5.08 -8.25
N ALA A 132 3.95 4.65 -7.96
CA ALA A 132 5.12 5.52 -7.89
C ALA A 132 5.39 6.21 -9.24
N ASP A 133 5.33 5.46 -10.33
CA ASP A 133 5.46 5.99 -11.70
C ASP A 133 4.37 7.01 -12.00
N LEU A 134 3.12 6.70 -11.62
CA LEU A 134 1.99 7.59 -11.84
C LEU A 134 2.20 8.93 -11.10
N VAL A 135 2.64 8.87 -9.85
CA VAL A 135 2.96 10.05 -9.02
C VAL A 135 4.08 10.86 -9.66
N SER A 136 5.19 10.21 -10.04
CA SER A 136 6.38 10.87 -10.60
C SER A 136 6.10 11.52 -11.96
N LYS A 137 5.36 10.84 -12.86
CA LYS A 137 4.96 11.36 -14.17
C LYS A 137 4.05 12.61 -14.08
N ASN A 138 3.40 12.80 -12.93
CA ASN A 138 2.60 14.00 -12.65
C ASN A 138 3.38 15.05 -11.84
N GLY A 139 4.71 14.98 -11.80
CA GLY A 139 5.57 15.95 -11.13
C GLY A 139 5.49 15.95 -9.62
N LYS A 140 5.01 14.85 -9.02
CA LYS A 140 4.88 14.70 -7.58
C LYS A 140 5.96 13.73 -7.04
N LYS A 141 6.15 13.70 -5.71
CA LYS A 141 7.20 12.91 -5.07
C LYS A 141 6.63 11.80 -4.19
N VAL A 142 7.17 10.60 -4.32
CA VAL A 142 6.96 9.52 -3.34
C VAL A 142 8.00 9.65 -2.25
N LYS A 143 7.58 9.76 -0.99
CA LYS A 143 8.44 9.87 0.20
C LYS A 143 8.70 8.54 0.88
N GLY A 144 8.00 7.51 0.49
CA GLY A 144 8.19 6.16 0.99
C GLY A 144 6.99 5.25 0.73
N LEU A 145 7.23 3.98 1.00
CA LEU A 145 6.22 2.92 1.08
C LEU A 145 6.13 2.45 2.53
N LEU A 146 4.92 2.24 3.02
CA LEU A 146 4.69 1.58 4.30
C LEU A 146 3.67 0.47 4.14
N THR A 147 4.04 -0.76 4.54
CA THR A 147 3.18 -1.95 4.49
C THR A 147 3.13 -2.67 5.82
N VAL A 148 2.11 -3.49 6.01
CA VAL A 148 2.06 -4.38 7.18
C VAL A 148 3.06 -5.52 7.01
N ILE A 149 3.07 -6.17 5.83
CA ILE A 149 3.95 -7.31 5.53
C ILE A 149 4.84 -7.02 4.32
N GLU A 150 6.07 -7.52 4.38
CA GLU A 150 6.97 -7.66 3.24
C GLU A 150 7.37 -9.13 3.06
N LEU A 151 7.20 -9.65 1.84
CA LEU A 151 7.68 -10.98 1.45
C LEU A 151 9.12 -10.87 0.92
N LYS A 152 10.12 -11.01 1.81
CA LYS A 152 11.54 -10.81 1.50
C LYS A 152 12.04 -11.62 0.30
N LYS A 153 11.56 -12.86 0.17
CA LYS A 153 11.96 -13.77 -0.92
C LYS A 153 11.63 -13.22 -2.32
N LEU A 154 10.64 -12.33 -2.43
CA LEU A 154 10.22 -11.72 -3.70
C LEU A 154 10.98 -10.43 -4.03
N ASN A 155 11.82 -9.94 -3.11
CA ASN A 155 12.72 -8.80 -3.27
C ASN A 155 12.07 -7.54 -3.88
N GLY A 156 10.79 -7.30 -3.60
CA GLY A 156 10.04 -6.18 -4.18
C GLY A 156 10.61 -4.80 -3.85
N ARG A 157 11.28 -4.67 -2.67
CA ARG A 157 11.87 -3.39 -2.24
C ARG A 157 13.01 -2.90 -3.14
N SER A 158 13.72 -3.81 -3.84
CA SER A 158 14.84 -3.44 -4.73
C SER A 158 14.41 -2.60 -5.94
N LYS A 159 13.12 -2.48 -6.21
CA LYS A 159 12.58 -1.66 -7.30
C LYS A 159 12.52 -0.16 -6.97
N PHE A 160 12.71 0.23 -5.71
CA PHE A 160 12.42 1.58 -5.26
C PHE A 160 13.67 2.30 -4.80
N ASP A 161 13.79 3.56 -5.17
CA ASP A 161 14.81 4.52 -4.76
C ASP A 161 14.40 5.35 -3.52
N PHE A 162 13.18 5.10 -3.01
CA PHE A 162 12.65 5.72 -1.80
C PHE A 162 12.57 4.73 -0.63
N PRO A 163 12.47 5.22 0.63
CA PRO A 163 12.38 4.37 1.81
C PRO A 163 11.22 3.37 1.76
N VAL A 164 11.50 2.11 2.07
CA VAL A 164 10.51 1.03 2.18
C VAL A 164 10.49 0.51 3.61
N GLU A 165 9.36 0.71 4.28
CA GLU A 165 9.13 0.30 5.64
C GLU A 165 8.04 -0.76 5.71
N SER A 166 8.27 -1.78 6.54
CA SER A 166 7.32 -2.88 6.74
C SER A 166 7.34 -3.29 8.21
N ILE A 167 6.15 -3.52 8.77
CA ILE A 167 6.04 -3.88 10.18
C ILE A 167 6.56 -5.30 10.43
N ILE A 168 6.23 -6.21 9.51
CA ILE A 168 6.64 -7.62 9.54
C ILE A 168 7.37 -7.94 8.23
N LYS A 169 8.46 -8.70 8.34
CA LYS A 169 9.25 -9.18 7.20
C LYS A 169 9.27 -10.71 7.23
N LEU A 170 8.61 -11.33 6.27
CA LEU A 170 8.50 -12.79 6.11
C LEU A 170 9.43 -13.33 5.02
#